data_4412fbe32be1a106f59c87cb00f755f0
#
_entry.id   4412fbe32be1a106f59c87cb00f755f0
#
_cell.length_a   1.000
_cell.length_b   1.000
_cell.length_c   1.000
_cell.angle_alpha   90.00
_cell.angle_beta   90.00
_cell.angle_gamma   90.00
#
_symmetry.space_group_name_H-M   'P 1'
#
loop_
_entity.id
_entity.type
_entity.pdbx_description
1 polymer ?
#
loop_
_entity_poly.entity_id
_entity_poly.type
_entity_poly.pdbx_seq_one_letter_code
_entity_poly.pdbx_strand_id
1 'polypeptide(L)'
;MKIQPKLPKFSRGDSHRKALSMSFKILAIGDICGPTALEYLKSRLWAIRKQYGADLVIANGENCAEPNGIDKASAQALFESGVDVITTGNHVFRKTSVHSYLDDEAYLLRPLNFPSATPGHGDCIIKINGYRVLCLNVLGSAYMDSSMCPFEAVERALDRNEGAYDFAILDIHAEATGEKRAIGYNFADRLSVCFGTHTHVQTNDACILEGRCAYVTDIGMVGAIDSILGVKKERVIYKLKTKMLAKFDFADGEIEGNGAIFEIDESTKKATLCRVIKF
;
A
#
# COMPACT_ATOMS: atom_id res chain seq x y z
N MET A 1 77.08 1.22 -22.57
CA MET A 1 76.00 0.27 -22.44
C MET A 1 74.89 1.01 -21.68
N LYS A 2 73.85 1.59 -22.35
CA LYS A 2 72.81 2.36 -21.73
C LYS A 2 71.60 1.44 -21.54
N ILE A 3 71.20 1.21 -20.31
CA ILE A 3 70.03 0.44 -19.92
C ILE A 3 68.83 1.39 -19.93
N GLN A 4 67.86 1.15 -20.84
CA GLN A 4 66.60 1.85 -20.83
C GLN A 4 65.58 1.13 -19.88
N PRO A 5 64.86 1.84 -19.05
CA PRO A 5 63.85 1.22 -18.20
C PRO A 5 62.59 0.88 -19.04
N LYS A 6 62.08 -0.36 -18.88
CA LYS A 6 60.83 -0.80 -19.46
C LYS A 6 59.67 -0.17 -18.67
N LEU A 7 58.81 0.59 -19.37
CA LEU A 7 57.53 1.08 -18.84
C LEU A 7 56.56 -0.09 -18.60
N PRO A 8 55.79 -0.08 -17.53
CA PRO A 8 54.75 -1.11 -17.28
C PRO A 8 53.61 -0.97 -18.27
N LYS A 9 53.18 -2.09 -18.87
CA LYS A 9 51.99 -2.17 -19.69
C LYS A 9 50.77 -2.02 -18.76
N PHE A 10 50.04 -0.91 -18.88
CA PHE A 10 48.67 -0.78 -18.31
C PHE A 10 47.78 -1.79 -19.02
N SER A 11 47.33 -2.81 -18.31
CA SER A 11 46.20 -3.63 -18.72
C SER A 11 44.93 -2.76 -18.74
N ARG A 12 44.25 -2.74 -19.86
CA ARG A 12 42.90 -2.13 -19.95
C ARG A 12 42.01 -2.85 -18.95
N GLY A 13 41.70 -2.15 -17.85
CA GLY A 13 40.70 -2.63 -16.89
C GLY A 13 39.40 -2.84 -17.58
N ASP A 14 38.84 -4.02 -17.41
CA ASP A 14 37.46 -4.33 -17.75
C ASP A 14 36.54 -3.33 -17.05
N SER A 15 36.03 -2.41 -17.85
CA SER A 15 34.91 -1.58 -17.43
C SER A 15 33.67 -2.49 -17.32
N HIS A 16 33.51 -3.13 -16.17
CA HIS A 16 32.20 -3.62 -15.76
C HIS A 16 31.29 -2.40 -15.67
N ARG A 17 30.67 -2.02 -16.78
CA ARG A 17 29.42 -1.29 -16.75
C ARG A 17 28.46 -2.20 -15.98
N LYS A 18 28.29 -1.95 -14.66
CA LYS A 18 27.09 -2.37 -13.96
C LYS A 18 25.95 -1.87 -14.83
N ALA A 19 25.26 -2.77 -15.54
CA ALA A 19 23.99 -2.46 -16.14
C ALA A 19 23.17 -1.87 -14.98
N LEU A 20 22.73 -0.62 -15.10
CA LEU A 20 21.80 -0.02 -14.19
C LEU A 20 20.58 -0.95 -14.24
N SER A 21 20.42 -1.79 -13.22
CA SER A 21 19.21 -2.61 -13.05
C SER A 21 18.07 -1.62 -13.02
N MET A 22 17.24 -1.65 -14.05
CA MET A 22 16.01 -0.86 -14.06
C MET A 22 15.10 -1.49 -13.01
N SER A 23 14.65 -0.69 -12.07
CA SER A 23 13.76 -1.13 -11.00
C SER A 23 12.41 -0.44 -11.12
N PHE A 24 11.33 -1.22 -11.07
CA PHE A 24 9.97 -0.70 -10.96
C PHE A 24 9.71 -0.30 -9.51
N LYS A 25 9.31 0.96 -9.30
CA LYS A 25 9.17 1.54 -7.95
C LYS A 25 7.71 1.77 -7.59
N ILE A 26 7.33 1.31 -6.41
CA ILE A 26 5.98 1.42 -5.88
C ILE A 26 6.03 2.26 -4.61
N LEU A 27 5.19 3.28 -4.55
CA LEU A 27 4.87 4.03 -3.34
C LEU A 27 3.52 3.56 -2.81
N ALA A 28 3.51 2.92 -1.65
CA ALA A 28 2.28 2.65 -0.91
C ALA A 28 2.09 3.68 0.20
N ILE A 29 0.90 4.24 0.32
CA ILE A 29 0.50 5.24 1.30
C ILE A 29 -0.48 4.60 2.26
N GLY A 30 -0.26 4.76 3.56
CA GLY A 30 -1.09 4.22 4.62
C GLY A 30 -2.48 4.82 4.68
N ASP A 31 -3.24 4.39 5.68
CA ASP A 31 -4.64 4.81 5.89
C ASP A 31 -4.79 6.32 5.96
N ILE A 32 -5.58 6.90 5.05
CA ILE A 32 -5.81 8.35 4.99
C ILE A 32 -6.93 8.71 5.96
N CYS A 33 -6.58 9.41 7.04
CA CYS A 33 -7.47 9.68 8.16
C CYS A 33 -8.11 11.07 8.08
N GLY A 34 -9.23 11.14 7.39
CA GLY A 34 -10.10 12.32 7.32
C GLY A 34 -9.76 13.33 6.22
N PRO A 35 -10.62 14.34 6.07
CA PRO A 35 -10.49 15.35 5.01
C PRO A 35 -9.19 16.16 5.08
N THR A 36 -8.69 16.47 6.29
CA THR A 36 -7.43 17.22 6.46
C THR A 36 -6.23 16.44 5.92
N ALA A 37 -6.19 15.12 6.16
CA ALA A 37 -5.16 14.24 5.60
C ALA A 37 -5.26 14.14 4.08
N LEU A 38 -6.48 14.09 3.53
CA LEU A 38 -6.71 14.12 2.09
C LEU A 38 -6.18 15.41 1.46
N GLU A 39 -6.50 16.58 2.03
CA GLU A 39 -5.99 17.87 1.54
C GLU A 39 -4.46 17.98 1.65
N TYR A 40 -3.87 17.42 2.71
CA TYR A 40 -2.42 17.33 2.85
C TYR A 40 -1.80 16.55 1.66
N LEU A 41 -2.35 15.38 1.32
CA LEU A 41 -1.87 14.59 0.18
C LEU A 41 -2.07 15.30 -1.15
N LYS A 42 -3.22 15.92 -1.39
CA LYS A 42 -3.50 16.69 -2.63
C LYS A 42 -2.41 17.73 -2.92
N SER A 43 -1.90 18.37 -1.89
CA SER A 43 -0.88 19.40 -2.04
C SER A 43 0.54 18.85 -2.23
N ARG A 44 0.82 17.60 -1.91
CA ARG A 44 2.19 17.07 -1.76
C ARG A 44 2.49 15.82 -2.58
N LEU A 45 1.49 15.02 -2.93
CA LEU A 45 1.70 13.69 -3.47
C LEU A 45 2.52 13.67 -4.76
N TRP A 46 2.31 14.62 -5.66
CA TRP A 46 3.11 14.72 -6.88
C TRP A 46 4.60 15.00 -6.60
N ALA A 47 4.90 15.81 -5.60
CA ALA A 47 6.28 16.06 -5.19
C ALA A 47 6.91 14.82 -4.56
N ILE A 48 6.16 14.11 -3.71
CA ILE A 48 6.59 12.86 -3.06
C ILE A 48 6.81 11.76 -4.11
N ARG A 49 5.86 11.57 -5.04
CA ARG A 49 5.99 10.63 -6.15
C ARG A 49 7.27 10.90 -6.96
N LYS A 50 7.53 12.16 -7.28
CA LYS A 50 8.75 12.58 -8.00
C LYS A 50 10.02 12.36 -7.17
N GLN A 51 9.99 12.69 -5.88
CA GLN A 51 11.13 12.55 -4.97
C GLN A 51 11.62 11.10 -4.90
N TYR A 52 10.69 10.14 -4.84
CA TYR A 52 11.02 8.71 -4.79
C TYR A 52 11.11 8.06 -6.18
N GLY A 53 10.72 8.77 -7.23
CA GLY A 53 10.69 8.24 -8.59
C GLY A 53 9.70 7.08 -8.73
N ALA A 54 8.55 7.16 -8.04
CA ALA A 54 7.57 6.08 -8.01
C ALA A 54 6.83 5.95 -9.36
N ASP A 55 6.87 4.77 -9.94
CA ASP A 55 6.14 4.40 -11.14
C ASP A 55 4.64 4.23 -10.83
N LEU A 56 4.33 3.59 -9.71
CA LEU A 56 2.97 3.29 -9.25
C LEU A 56 2.76 3.84 -7.83
N VAL A 57 1.61 4.48 -7.60
CA VAL A 57 1.16 4.94 -6.28
C VAL A 57 -0.12 4.22 -5.88
N ILE A 58 -0.07 3.50 -4.77
CA ILE A 58 -1.23 2.86 -4.14
C ILE A 58 -1.51 3.58 -2.82
N ALA A 59 -2.77 3.86 -2.49
CA ALA A 59 -3.13 4.50 -1.23
C ALA A 59 -4.36 3.83 -0.60
N ASN A 60 -4.35 3.64 0.73
CA ASN A 60 -5.53 3.18 1.43
C ASN A 60 -6.44 4.36 1.79
N GLY A 61 -7.60 4.42 1.13
CA GLY A 61 -8.57 5.51 1.23
C GLY A 61 -9.75 5.25 2.17
N GLU A 62 -9.76 4.16 2.92
CA GLU A 62 -10.95 3.72 3.66
C GLU A 62 -11.47 4.71 4.71
N ASN A 63 -10.62 5.62 5.17
CA ASN A 63 -10.94 6.60 6.22
C ASN A 63 -10.90 8.05 5.76
N CYS A 64 -10.85 8.32 4.45
CA CYS A 64 -10.65 9.68 3.94
C CYS A 64 -11.90 10.58 4.00
N ALA A 65 -13.10 10.04 4.19
CA ALA A 65 -14.34 10.79 4.36
C ALA A 65 -14.81 10.82 5.83
N GLU A 66 -15.53 11.89 6.23
CA GLU A 66 -16.02 12.04 7.60
C GLU A 66 -17.37 11.33 7.82
N PRO A 67 -17.58 10.61 8.95
CA PRO A 67 -16.66 10.38 10.06
C PRO A 67 -15.68 9.24 9.81
N ASN A 68 -15.87 8.44 8.78
CA ASN A 68 -15.01 7.39 8.21
C ASN A 68 -15.61 6.88 6.90
N GLY A 69 -14.93 5.96 6.24
CA GLY A 69 -15.31 5.46 4.93
C GLY A 69 -14.66 6.28 3.81
N ILE A 70 -15.03 5.94 2.60
CA ILE A 70 -14.67 6.66 1.38
C ILE A 70 -15.95 7.03 0.64
N ASP A 71 -15.99 8.21 0.04
CA ASP A 71 -17.07 8.61 -0.87
C ASP A 71 -16.50 8.91 -2.27
N LYS A 72 -17.39 9.10 -3.24
CA LYS A 72 -17.00 9.38 -4.62
C LYS A 72 -16.09 10.61 -4.72
N ALA A 73 -16.39 11.68 -3.99
CA ALA A 73 -15.63 12.93 -4.06
C ALA A 73 -14.20 12.74 -3.52
N SER A 74 -14.04 12.05 -2.40
CA SER A 74 -12.74 11.71 -1.81
C SER A 74 -11.93 10.80 -2.72
N ALA A 75 -12.55 9.78 -3.33
CA ALA A 75 -11.88 8.89 -4.27
C ALA A 75 -11.38 9.65 -5.50
N GLN A 76 -12.21 10.50 -6.10
CA GLN A 76 -11.82 11.33 -7.23
C GLN A 76 -10.66 12.28 -6.86
N ALA A 77 -10.71 12.91 -5.69
CA ALA A 77 -9.66 13.77 -5.21
C ALA A 77 -8.31 13.03 -5.04
N LEU A 78 -8.33 11.77 -4.60
CA LEU A 78 -7.13 10.93 -4.53
C LEU A 78 -6.56 10.63 -5.91
N PHE A 79 -7.37 10.22 -6.88
CA PHE A 79 -6.93 10.01 -8.26
C PHE A 79 -6.33 11.29 -8.88
N GLU A 80 -7.01 12.42 -8.73
CA GLU A 80 -6.53 13.72 -9.19
C GLU A 80 -5.19 14.14 -8.53
N SER A 81 -4.94 13.67 -7.32
CA SER A 81 -3.70 13.91 -6.58
C SER A 81 -2.52 13.08 -7.08
N GLY A 82 -2.77 12.06 -7.93
CA GLY A 82 -1.74 11.18 -8.47
C GLY A 82 -1.67 9.80 -7.84
N VAL A 83 -2.72 9.36 -7.13
CA VAL A 83 -2.92 7.95 -6.75
C VAL A 83 -3.36 7.19 -8.00
N ASP A 84 -2.76 6.03 -8.25
CA ASP A 84 -3.09 5.18 -9.40
C ASP A 84 -4.10 4.08 -9.03
N VAL A 85 -4.02 3.56 -7.80
CA VAL A 85 -4.95 2.55 -7.26
C VAL A 85 -5.29 2.88 -5.82
N ILE A 86 -6.57 2.86 -5.48
CA ILE A 86 -7.05 3.05 -4.11
C ILE A 86 -7.48 1.69 -3.55
N THR A 87 -6.89 1.29 -2.42
CA THR A 87 -7.36 0.18 -1.59
C THR A 87 -8.24 0.70 -0.46
N THR A 88 -9.01 -0.18 0.14
CA THR A 88 -9.89 0.14 1.26
C THR A 88 -9.84 -0.94 2.34
N GLY A 89 -10.84 -0.98 3.22
CA GLY A 89 -10.91 -1.95 4.32
C GLY A 89 -12.35 -2.15 4.82
N ASN A 90 -12.49 -2.34 6.13
CA ASN A 90 -13.77 -2.63 6.77
C ASN A 90 -14.76 -1.45 6.77
N HIS A 91 -14.32 -0.25 6.44
CA HIS A 91 -15.20 0.92 6.36
C HIS A 91 -15.66 1.26 4.94
N VAL A 92 -15.29 0.48 3.93
CA VAL A 92 -15.55 0.78 2.50
C VAL A 92 -17.02 1.10 2.21
N PHE A 93 -17.98 0.42 2.86
CA PHE A 93 -19.42 0.61 2.66
C PHE A 93 -20.08 1.60 3.63
N ARG A 94 -19.31 2.37 4.40
CA ARG A 94 -19.88 3.36 5.34
C ARG A 94 -20.61 4.53 4.66
N LYS A 95 -20.30 4.77 3.39
CA LYS A 95 -20.94 5.82 2.58
C LYS A 95 -21.72 5.20 1.43
N THR A 96 -23.02 5.43 1.39
CA THR A 96 -23.88 4.90 0.31
C THR A 96 -23.52 5.49 -1.06
N SER A 97 -22.98 6.72 -1.07
CA SER A 97 -22.58 7.42 -2.31
C SER A 97 -21.41 6.74 -3.05
N VAL A 98 -20.66 5.82 -2.39
CA VAL A 98 -19.56 5.10 -3.05
C VAL A 98 -20.04 3.82 -3.73
N HIS A 99 -21.22 3.28 -3.38
CA HIS A 99 -21.64 1.93 -3.82
C HIS A 99 -21.66 1.79 -5.36
N SER A 100 -22.37 2.68 -6.05
CA SER A 100 -22.37 2.66 -7.52
C SER A 100 -21.01 3.01 -8.14
N TYR A 101 -20.24 3.87 -7.48
CA TYR A 101 -18.93 4.27 -7.95
C TYR A 101 -17.89 3.14 -7.86
N LEU A 102 -18.03 2.23 -6.88
CA LEU A 102 -17.22 1.02 -6.78
C LEU A 102 -17.39 0.07 -7.97
N ASP A 103 -18.59 0.04 -8.58
CA ASP A 103 -18.85 -0.76 -9.78
C ASP A 103 -18.29 -0.10 -11.05
N ASP A 104 -18.27 1.23 -11.10
CA ASP A 104 -17.85 2.02 -12.26
C ASP A 104 -16.31 2.26 -12.29
N GLU A 105 -15.65 2.28 -11.12
CA GLU A 105 -14.23 2.65 -10.99
C GLU A 105 -13.34 1.43 -10.73
N ALA A 106 -12.70 0.95 -11.78
CA ALA A 106 -11.90 -0.28 -11.75
C ALA A 106 -10.67 -0.21 -10.81
N TYR A 107 -10.17 0.98 -10.50
CA TYR A 107 -8.99 1.18 -9.66
C TYR A 107 -9.30 1.58 -8.22
N LEU A 108 -10.58 1.56 -7.83
CA LEU A 108 -11.04 1.65 -6.45
C LEU A 108 -11.40 0.26 -5.94
N LEU A 109 -10.55 -0.33 -5.10
CA LEU A 109 -10.69 -1.70 -4.66
C LEU A 109 -11.34 -1.79 -3.27
N ARG A 110 -12.40 -2.61 -3.17
CA ARG A 110 -12.86 -3.14 -1.89
C ARG A 110 -12.10 -4.43 -1.53
N PRO A 111 -12.12 -4.90 -0.29
CA PRO A 111 -11.56 -6.21 0.03
C PRO A 111 -12.18 -7.37 -0.79
N LEU A 112 -11.33 -8.29 -1.25
CA LEU A 112 -11.67 -9.48 -2.04
C LEU A 112 -12.70 -10.39 -1.37
N ASN A 113 -12.57 -10.53 -0.05
CA ASN A 113 -13.32 -11.49 0.76
C ASN A 113 -14.67 -10.98 1.29
N PHE A 114 -15.25 -9.99 0.62
CA PHE A 114 -16.68 -9.69 0.71
C PHE A 114 -17.49 -10.58 -0.25
N PRO A 115 -18.80 -10.83 0.02
CA PRO A 115 -19.66 -11.61 -0.86
C PRO A 115 -19.67 -11.08 -2.30
N SER A 116 -19.88 -11.96 -3.27
CA SER A 116 -19.89 -11.61 -4.70
C SER A 116 -21.01 -10.64 -5.10
N ALA A 117 -22.09 -10.60 -4.33
CA ALA A 117 -23.20 -9.63 -4.54
C ALA A 117 -22.87 -8.20 -4.05
N THR A 118 -21.74 -8.01 -3.40
CA THR A 118 -21.31 -6.70 -2.88
C THR A 118 -20.74 -5.85 -4.02
N PRO A 119 -21.11 -4.55 -4.13
CA PRO A 119 -20.59 -3.67 -5.18
C PRO A 119 -19.06 -3.60 -5.24
N GLY A 120 -18.53 -3.43 -6.43
CA GLY A 120 -17.12 -3.20 -6.69
C GLY A 120 -16.26 -4.46 -6.80
N HIS A 121 -14.97 -4.24 -6.97
CA HIS A 121 -13.96 -5.25 -7.25
C HIS A 121 -12.91 -5.27 -6.14
N GLY A 122 -12.30 -6.44 -5.90
CA GLY A 122 -11.22 -6.58 -4.91
C GLY A 122 -9.84 -6.70 -5.52
N ASP A 123 -9.77 -6.73 -6.84
CA ASP A 123 -8.54 -6.77 -7.62
C ASP A 123 -8.70 -5.99 -8.93
N CYS A 124 -7.58 -5.49 -9.44
CA CYS A 124 -7.48 -4.91 -10.78
C CYS A 124 -6.11 -5.17 -11.39
N ILE A 125 -6.03 -5.09 -12.73
CA ILE A 125 -4.76 -5.06 -13.46
C ILE A 125 -4.59 -3.68 -14.08
N ILE A 126 -3.59 -2.94 -13.59
CA ILE A 126 -3.20 -1.65 -14.16
C ILE A 126 -2.00 -1.82 -15.08
N LYS A 127 -2.05 -1.15 -16.25
CA LYS A 127 -0.93 -1.10 -17.20
C LYS A 127 -0.17 0.21 -17.01
N ILE A 128 1.08 0.12 -16.58
CA ILE A 128 1.92 1.29 -16.30
C ILE A 128 3.38 1.01 -16.69
N ASN A 129 4.01 1.95 -17.38
CA ASN A 129 5.40 1.85 -17.85
C ASN A 129 5.74 0.54 -18.58
N GLY A 130 4.76 -0.03 -19.34
CA GLY A 130 4.93 -1.28 -20.07
C GLY A 130 4.68 -2.55 -19.28
N TYR A 131 4.41 -2.46 -17.97
CA TYR A 131 4.10 -3.59 -17.10
C TYR A 131 2.61 -3.68 -16.79
N ARG A 132 2.15 -4.92 -16.56
CA ARG A 132 0.82 -5.25 -16.05
C ARG A 132 0.95 -5.57 -14.57
N VAL A 133 0.37 -4.76 -13.73
CA VAL A 133 0.47 -4.90 -12.28
C VAL A 133 -0.89 -5.32 -11.73
N LEU A 134 -0.93 -6.51 -11.12
CA LEU A 134 -2.11 -7.00 -10.40
C LEU A 134 -2.08 -6.40 -8.99
N CYS A 135 -3.09 -5.59 -8.68
CA CYS A 135 -3.30 -5.03 -7.34
C CYS A 135 -4.45 -5.77 -6.67
N LEU A 136 -4.24 -6.20 -5.45
CA LEU A 136 -5.18 -6.98 -4.62
C LEU A 136 -5.40 -6.27 -3.29
N ASN A 137 -6.63 -6.33 -2.78
CA ASN A 137 -6.96 -5.85 -1.44
C ASN A 137 -7.72 -6.96 -0.69
N VAL A 138 -7.33 -7.27 0.55
CA VAL A 138 -8.00 -8.30 1.36
C VAL A 138 -8.22 -7.82 2.79
N LEU A 139 -9.34 -8.20 3.40
CA LEU A 139 -9.66 -7.94 4.80
C LEU A 139 -9.21 -9.13 5.65
N GLY A 140 -8.58 -8.86 6.79
CA GLY A 140 -8.30 -9.90 7.79
C GLY A 140 -9.57 -10.49 8.40
N SER A 141 -9.46 -11.64 9.04
CA SER A 141 -10.55 -12.33 9.74
C SER A 141 -10.38 -12.25 11.26
N ALA A 142 -9.16 -12.22 11.77
CA ALA A 142 -8.89 -12.15 13.19
C ALA A 142 -9.23 -10.76 13.75
N TYR A 143 -10.24 -10.72 14.62
CA TYR A 143 -10.82 -9.49 15.21
C TYR A 143 -11.47 -8.55 14.20
N MET A 144 -11.73 -9.01 12.97
CA MET A 144 -12.36 -8.27 11.91
C MET A 144 -13.67 -8.92 11.50
N ASP A 145 -14.60 -8.11 10.99
CA ASP A 145 -15.89 -8.60 10.53
C ASP A 145 -15.81 -8.93 9.02
N SER A 146 -15.11 -10.02 8.70
CA SER A 146 -14.99 -10.52 7.33
C SER A 146 -15.85 -11.75 7.11
N SER A 147 -16.37 -11.93 5.89
CA SER A 147 -17.30 -13.01 5.56
C SER A 147 -16.64 -14.26 4.99
N MET A 148 -15.45 -14.14 4.41
CA MET A 148 -14.74 -15.28 3.79
C MET A 148 -13.27 -15.29 4.20
N CYS A 149 -12.67 -16.51 4.13
CA CYS A 149 -11.26 -16.72 4.43
C CYS A 149 -10.36 -15.85 3.54
N PRO A 150 -9.47 -15.00 4.11
CA PRO A 150 -8.57 -14.17 3.33
C PRO A 150 -7.60 -14.98 2.47
N PHE A 151 -7.11 -16.13 2.95
CA PHE A 151 -6.21 -17.00 2.19
C PHE A 151 -6.87 -17.52 0.93
N GLU A 152 -8.09 -18.08 1.04
CA GLU A 152 -8.83 -18.59 -0.12
C GLU A 152 -9.20 -17.47 -1.11
N ALA A 153 -9.49 -16.26 -0.62
CA ALA A 153 -9.83 -15.13 -1.47
C ALA A 153 -8.62 -14.67 -2.31
N VAL A 154 -7.45 -14.56 -1.68
CA VAL A 154 -6.20 -14.20 -2.36
C VAL A 154 -5.80 -15.31 -3.35
N GLU A 155 -5.82 -16.57 -2.94
CA GLU A 155 -5.49 -17.71 -3.81
C GLU A 155 -6.34 -17.72 -5.06
N ARG A 156 -7.68 -17.64 -4.92
CA ARG A 156 -8.61 -17.57 -6.06
C ARG A 156 -8.35 -16.38 -6.97
N ALA A 157 -7.99 -15.23 -6.42
CA ALA A 157 -7.69 -14.05 -7.23
C ALA A 157 -6.38 -14.22 -8.03
N LEU A 158 -5.35 -14.79 -7.41
CA LEU A 158 -4.09 -15.08 -8.09
C LEU A 158 -4.27 -16.14 -9.19
N ASP A 159 -5.04 -17.22 -8.93
CA ASP A 159 -5.31 -18.28 -9.91
C ASP A 159 -6.11 -17.76 -11.11
N ARG A 160 -7.16 -16.97 -10.84
CA ARG A 160 -7.98 -16.37 -11.90
C ARG A 160 -7.19 -15.47 -12.85
N ASN A 161 -6.15 -14.80 -12.33
CA ASN A 161 -5.34 -13.84 -13.07
C ASN A 161 -3.99 -14.43 -13.53
N GLU A 162 -3.76 -15.75 -13.39
CA GLU A 162 -2.48 -16.38 -13.76
C GLU A 162 -2.11 -16.07 -15.22
N GLY A 163 -0.86 -15.64 -15.44
CA GLY A 163 -0.34 -15.24 -16.76
C GLY A 163 -0.83 -13.88 -17.28
N ALA A 164 -1.75 -13.21 -16.57
CA ALA A 164 -2.27 -11.91 -16.98
C ALA A 164 -1.45 -10.72 -16.46
N TYR A 165 -0.52 -10.90 -15.53
CA TYR A 165 0.26 -9.85 -14.88
C TYR A 165 1.77 -10.17 -14.84
N ASP A 166 2.56 -9.12 -14.64
CA ASP A 166 4.03 -9.20 -14.51
C ASP A 166 4.47 -9.07 -13.04
N PHE A 167 3.73 -8.29 -12.23
CA PHE A 167 3.90 -8.10 -10.79
C PHE A 167 2.57 -8.28 -10.06
N ALA A 168 2.58 -8.78 -8.84
CA ALA A 168 1.40 -8.84 -7.98
C ALA A 168 1.68 -8.15 -6.65
N ILE A 169 0.75 -7.30 -6.21
CA ILE A 169 0.81 -6.47 -5.01
C ILE A 169 -0.44 -6.74 -4.19
N LEU A 170 -0.27 -6.95 -2.88
CA LEU A 170 -1.37 -7.20 -1.94
C LEU A 170 -1.35 -6.19 -0.79
N ASP A 171 -2.46 -5.47 -0.60
CA ASP A 171 -2.77 -4.75 0.65
C ASP A 171 -3.61 -5.65 1.56
N ILE A 172 -3.09 -5.95 2.75
CA ILE A 172 -3.78 -6.71 3.80
C ILE A 172 -4.29 -5.74 4.85
N HIS A 173 -5.57 -5.41 4.77
CA HIS A 173 -6.22 -4.56 5.76
C HIS A 173 -6.69 -5.40 6.95
N ALA A 174 -5.89 -5.50 8.02
CA ALA A 174 -6.13 -6.42 9.12
C ALA A 174 -5.62 -5.90 10.47
N GLU A 175 -6.31 -6.29 11.56
CA GLU A 175 -5.91 -5.98 12.94
C GLU A 175 -4.71 -6.83 13.38
N ALA A 176 -4.76 -8.15 13.16
CA ALA A 176 -3.80 -9.07 13.72
C ALA A 176 -2.49 -9.14 12.92
N THR A 177 -1.38 -8.75 13.54
CA THR A 177 -0.04 -8.79 12.93
C THR A 177 0.37 -10.20 12.50
N GLY A 178 0.00 -11.22 13.29
CA GLY A 178 0.28 -12.62 12.97
C GLY A 178 -0.45 -13.10 11.72
N GLU A 179 -1.71 -12.68 11.51
CA GLU A 179 -2.47 -12.99 10.31
C GLU A 179 -1.86 -12.33 9.05
N LYS A 180 -1.51 -11.04 9.13
CA LYS A 180 -0.81 -10.34 8.05
C LYS A 180 0.46 -11.08 7.62
N ARG A 181 1.28 -11.45 8.61
CA ARG A 181 2.55 -12.13 8.35
C ARG A 181 2.36 -13.53 7.79
N ALA A 182 1.34 -14.27 8.27
CA ALA A 182 1.01 -15.62 7.77
C ALA A 182 0.57 -15.55 6.29
N ILE A 183 -0.27 -14.58 5.91
CA ILE A 183 -0.66 -14.34 4.52
C ILE A 183 0.57 -13.98 3.67
N GLY A 184 1.42 -13.08 4.17
CA GLY A 184 2.66 -12.69 3.48
C GLY A 184 3.56 -13.88 3.16
N TYR A 185 3.80 -14.78 4.13
CA TYR A 185 4.59 -15.98 3.91
C TYR A 185 3.91 -16.98 2.97
N ASN A 186 2.58 -17.17 3.12
CA ASN A 186 1.85 -18.14 2.31
C ASN A 186 1.88 -17.84 0.81
N PHE A 187 1.98 -16.56 0.45
CA PHE A 187 1.96 -16.12 -0.95
C PHE A 187 3.27 -15.45 -1.40
N ALA A 188 4.35 -15.56 -0.62
CA ALA A 188 5.63 -14.91 -0.94
C ALA A 188 6.22 -15.34 -2.30
N ASP A 189 5.92 -16.55 -2.76
CA ASP A 189 6.36 -17.09 -4.06
C ASP A 189 5.56 -16.54 -5.25
N ARG A 190 4.35 -16.02 -5.01
CA ARG A 190 3.42 -15.50 -6.03
C ARG A 190 3.30 -13.97 -6.04
N LEU A 191 3.65 -13.30 -4.94
CA LEU A 191 3.60 -11.85 -4.78
C LEU A 191 4.97 -11.21 -4.96
N SER A 192 4.99 -10.01 -5.50
CA SER A 192 6.19 -9.15 -5.50
C SER A 192 6.21 -8.22 -4.30
N VAL A 193 5.03 -7.75 -3.84
CA VAL A 193 4.86 -6.87 -2.68
C VAL A 193 3.64 -7.30 -1.88
N CYS A 194 3.78 -7.30 -0.56
CA CYS A 194 2.71 -7.54 0.39
C CYS A 194 2.89 -6.56 1.55
N PHE A 195 1.91 -5.72 1.83
CA PHE A 195 1.96 -4.77 2.93
C PHE A 195 0.64 -4.76 3.70
N GLY A 196 0.69 -4.34 4.94
CA GLY A 196 -0.50 -4.22 5.76
C GLY A 196 -0.90 -2.79 6.04
N THR A 197 -2.20 -2.62 6.33
CA THR A 197 -2.87 -1.38 6.74
C THR A 197 -3.79 -1.66 7.93
N HIS A 198 -4.59 -0.73 8.40
CA HIS A 198 -5.59 -0.79 9.47
C HIS A 198 -5.12 -0.31 10.84
N THR A 199 -3.94 -0.71 11.32
CA THR A 199 -3.57 -0.36 12.71
C THR A 199 -3.12 1.09 12.86
N HIS A 200 -2.90 1.79 11.74
CA HIS A 200 -2.47 3.19 11.65
C HIS A 200 -1.08 3.46 12.26
N VAL A 201 -0.39 2.43 12.73
CA VAL A 201 0.94 2.54 13.34
C VAL A 201 1.95 1.81 12.47
N GLN A 202 2.92 2.56 11.95
CA GLN A 202 3.97 2.01 11.10
C GLN A 202 4.84 1.02 11.89
N THR A 203 5.02 -0.20 11.36
CA THR A 203 5.83 -1.24 11.98
C THR A 203 7.27 -1.25 11.47
N ASN A 204 8.19 -1.77 12.29
CA ASN A 204 9.64 -1.79 12.00
C ASN A 204 10.12 -3.17 11.52
N ASP A 205 9.29 -3.88 10.75
CA ASP A 205 9.59 -5.24 10.29
C ASP A 205 9.71 -5.37 8.76
N ALA A 206 9.96 -4.25 8.07
CA ALA A 206 10.16 -4.21 6.63
C ALA A 206 11.29 -5.17 6.20
N CYS A 207 10.98 -6.12 5.31
CA CYS A 207 11.89 -7.18 4.89
C CYS A 207 11.57 -7.71 3.49
N ILE A 208 12.39 -8.63 3.00
CA ILE A 208 12.12 -9.42 1.79
C ILE A 208 11.87 -10.87 2.23
N LEU A 209 10.63 -11.34 2.10
CA LEU A 209 10.26 -12.73 2.39
C LEU A 209 10.72 -13.63 1.25
N GLU A 210 11.28 -14.81 1.62
CA GLU A 210 11.72 -15.88 0.70
C GLU A 210 12.63 -15.35 -0.45
N GLY A 211 13.36 -14.24 -0.20
CA GLY A 211 14.22 -13.59 -1.19
C GLY A 211 13.46 -13.08 -2.43
N ARG A 212 12.14 -12.80 -2.32
CA ARG A 212 11.29 -12.44 -3.45
C ARG A 212 10.27 -11.36 -3.14
N CYS A 213 9.47 -11.50 -2.08
CA CYS A 213 8.33 -10.63 -1.79
C CYS A 213 8.72 -9.55 -0.77
N ALA A 214 8.62 -8.27 -1.12
CA ALA A 214 8.74 -7.19 -0.14
C ALA A 214 7.56 -7.25 0.83
N TYR A 215 7.83 -7.14 2.13
CA TYR A 215 6.82 -7.25 3.17
C TYR A 215 7.03 -6.23 4.29
N VAL A 216 5.93 -5.68 4.76
CA VAL A 216 5.85 -4.92 6.03
C VAL A 216 4.48 -5.13 6.66
N THR A 217 4.44 -5.33 7.97
CA THR A 217 3.19 -5.63 8.70
C THR A 217 2.19 -4.47 8.66
N ASP A 218 2.63 -3.23 8.81
CA ASP A 218 1.75 -2.06 8.67
C ASP A 218 2.54 -0.83 8.20
N ILE A 219 2.00 -0.11 7.23
CA ILE A 219 2.65 1.08 6.66
C ILE A 219 2.22 2.38 7.34
N GLY A 220 1.35 2.32 8.37
CA GLY A 220 0.89 3.46 9.15
C GLY A 220 -0.27 4.23 8.50
N MET A 221 -0.42 5.49 8.85
CA MET A 221 -1.49 6.37 8.37
C MET A 221 -0.96 7.70 7.84
N VAL A 222 -1.79 8.39 7.09
CA VAL A 222 -1.69 9.83 6.87
C VAL A 222 -2.71 10.49 7.78
N GLY A 223 -2.25 11.24 8.79
CA GLY A 223 -3.16 11.79 9.79
C GLY A 223 -2.48 12.72 10.78
N ALA A 224 -3.26 13.29 11.68
CA ALA A 224 -2.76 14.22 12.69
C ALA A 224 -1.78 13.53 13.67
N ILE A 225 -0.64 14.16 13.91
CA ILE A 225 0.41 13.66 14.82
C ILE A 225 -0.14 13.58 16.25
N ASP A 226 -0.79 14.65 16.74
CA ASP A 226 -1.38 14.70 18.08
C ASP A 226 -2.78 14.07 18.09
N SER A 227 -2.82 12.75 17.88
CA SER A 227 -4.06 11.97 17.81
C SER A 227 -3.90 10.57 18.39
N ILE A 228 -4.99 9.84 18.53
CA ILE A 228 -4.98 8.40 18.71
C ILE A 228 -5.55 7.79 17.43
N LEU A 229 -4.66 7.26 16.60
CA LEU A 229 -5.00 6.64 15.31
C LEU A 229 -5.82 7.59 14.38
N GLY A 230 -5.46 8.89 14.36
CA GLY A 230 -6.15 9.91 13.57
C GLY A 230 -7.36 10.55 14.25
N VAL A 231 -7.82 10.03 15.40
CA VAL A 231 -8.99 10.49 16.14
C VAL A 231 -8.59 11.38 17.33
N LYS A 232 -9.43 12.36 17.67
CA LYS A 232 -9.25 13.22 18.85
C LYS A 232 -9.05 12.38 20.11
N LYS A 233 -7.91 12.54 20.77
CA LYS A 233 -7.47 11.70 21.90
C LYS A 233 -8.47 11.68 23.06
N GLU A 234 -9.15 12.81 23.33
CA GLU A 234 -10.14 12.93 24.42
C GLU A 234 -11.32 11.96 24.18
N ARG A 235 -11.74 11.81 22.93
CA ARG A 235 -12.86 10.89 22.55
C ARG A 235 -12.50 9.44 22.78
N VAL A 236 -11.29 9.05 22.34
CA VAL A 236 -10.79 7.68 22.49
C VAL A 236 -10.57 7.34 23.96
N ILE A 237 -9.91 8.24 24.71
CA ILE A 237 -9.64 8.06 26.15
C ILE A 237 -10.96 7.96 26.92
N TYR A 238 -11.94 8.83 26.65
CA TYR A 238 -13.26 8.77 27.27
C TYR A 238 -13.93 7.40 27.07
N LYS A 239 -14.00 6.94 25.78
CA LYS A 239 -14.59 5.65 25.44
C LYS A 239 -13.91 4.48 26.16
N LEU A 240 -12.57 4.48 26.19
CA LEU A 240 -11.80 3.40 26.82
C LEU A 240 -11.96 3.37 28.34
N LYS A 241 -11.99 4.54 28.98
CA LYS A 241 -12.13 4.66 30.45
C LYS A 241 -13.54 4.35 30.93
N THR A 242 -14.56 4.81 30.20
CA THR A 242 -15.94 4.77 30.68
C THR A 242 -16.76 3.63 30.08
N LYS A 243 -16.30 3.05 28.94
CA LYS A 243 -17.06 2.12 28.08
C LYS A 243 -18.32 2.73 27.46
N MET A 244 -18.52 4.03 27.64
CA MET A 244 -19.66 4.75 27.04
C MET A 244 -19.41 5.03 25.57
N LEU A 245 -20.50 5.19 24.80
CA LEU A 245 -20.40 5.60 23.40
C LEU A 245 -19.78 6.98 23.29
N ALA A 246 -18.87 7.14 22.36
CA ALA A 246 -18.27 8.40 21.99
C ALA A 246 -18.29 8.54 20.46
N LYS A 247 -18.69 9.70 19.98
CA LYS A 247 -18.49 10.03 18.57
C LYS A 247 -17.01 10.22 18.32
N PHE A 248 -16.46 9.53 17.35
CA PHE A 248 -15.10 9.70 16.92
C PHE A 248 -15.04 10.79 15.84
N ASP A 249 -14.34 11.86 16.15
CA ASP A 249 -14.05 12.95 15.23
C ASP A 249 -12.55 12.90 14.89
N PHE A 250 -12.18 13.14 13.66
CA PHE A 250 -10.75 13.21 13.29
C PHE A 250 -10.06 14.35 14.06
N ALA A 251 -8.81 14.14 14.38
CA ALA A 251 -8.00 15.15 15.03
C ALA A 251 -7.53 16.20 14.02
N ASP A 252 -7.46 17.43 14.49
CA ASP A 252 -6.91 18.58 13.76
C ASP A 252 -5.42 18.77 14.11
N GLY A 253 -4.70 19.56 13.33
CA GLY A 253 -3.31 19.95 13.63
C GLY A 253 -2.33 19.54 12.53
N GLU A 254 -1.07 19.34 12.94
CA GLU A 254 0.01 18.95 12.05
C GLU A 254 -0.20 17.52 11.54
N ILE A 255 -0.10 17.34 10.23
CA ILE A 255 -0.29 16.04 9.56
C ILE A 255 1.07 15.44 9.22
N GLU A 256 1.26 14.17 9.55
CA GLU A 256 2.36 13.32 9.07
C GLU A 256 1.81 12.27 8.11
N GLY A 257 2.51 12.06 7.02
CA GLY A 257 2.23 10.95 6.11
C GLY A 257 3.16 9.78 6.39
N ASN A 258 2.59 8.57 6.49
CA ASN A 258 3.35 7.32 6.55
C ASN A 258 3.07 6.48 5.31
N GLY A 259 4.05 5.71 4.90
CA GLY A 259 3.95 4.81 3.76
C GLY A 259 5.19 3.93 3.61
N ALA A 260 5.30 3.28 2.46
CA ALA A 260 6.47 2.46 2.13
C ALA A 260 6.86 2.60 0.66
N ILE A 261 8.16 2.45 0.40
CA ILE A 261 8.72 2.32 -0.94
C ILE A 261 9.18 0.88 -1.15
N PHE A 262 8.77 0.33 -2.27
CA PHE A 262 9.21 -0.98 -2.73
C PHE A 262 9.89 -0.83 -4.09
N GLU A 263 10.96 -1.59 -4.31
CA GLU A 263 11.60 -1.69 -5.61
C GLU A 263 11.57 -3.16 -6.06
N ILE A 264 11.21 -3.36 -7.32
CA ILE A 264 11.17 -4.68 -7.97
C ILE A 264 12.16 -4.67 -9.11
N ASP A 265 13.04 -5.64 -9.15
CA ASP A 265 13.93 -5.86 -10.30
C ASP A 265 13.11 -6.31 -11.51
N GLU A 266 13.19 -5.54 -12.60
CA GLU A 266 12.36 -5.73 -13.79
C GLU A 266 12.62 -7.06 -14.51
N SER A 267 13.82 -7.63 -14.36
CA SER A 267 14.23 -8.87 -15.03
C SER A 267 13.78 -10.11 -14.26
N THR A 268 13.96 -10.10 -12.94
CA THR A 268 13.66 -11.25 -12.07
C THR A 268 12.27 -11.22 -11.47
N LYS A 269 11.59 -10.07 -11.54
CA LYS A 269 10.27 -9.80 -10.91
C LYS A 269 10.29 -9.95 -9.39
N LYS A 270 11.46 -9.92 -8.77
CA LYS A 270 11.66 -10.04 -7.32
C LYS A 270 11.85 -8.66 -6.70
N ALA A 271 11.34 -8.48 -5.50
CA ALA A 271 11.61 -7.28 -4.74
C ALA A 271 13.09 -7.20 -4.32
N THR A 272 13.64 -6.00 -4.42
CA THR A 272 15.02 -5.68 -4.03
C THR A 272 15.08 -4.68 -2.89
N LEU A 273 13.99 -3.95 -2.64
CA LEU A 273 13.86 -3.00 -1.54
C LEU A 273 12.47 -3.07 -0.91
N CYS A 274 12.44 -3.02 0.42
CA CYS A 274 11.27 -2.73 1.24
C CYS A 274 11.68 -1.72 2.30
N ARG A 275 11.13 -0.52 2.27
CA ARG A 275 11.49 0.54 3.21
C ARG A 275 10.29 1.39 3.56
N VAL A 276 9.98 1.49 4.85
CA VAL A 276 8.99 2.45 5.37
C VAL A 276 9.52 3.89 5.28
N ILE A 277 8.61 4.83 5.05
CA ILE A 277 8.92 6.25 4.91
C ILE A 277 7.94 7.10 5.70
N LYS A 278 8.39 8.30 6.06
CA LYS A 278 7.56 9.40 6.56
C LYS A 278 7.75 10.64 5.69
N PHE A 279 6.73 11.43 5.55
CA PHE A 279 6.75 12.63 4.72
C PHE A 279 5.75 13.68 5.20
#